data_3f8e55f544da2723ca76a6fc5a7fc615
#
_entry.id   3f8e55f544da2723ca76a6fc5a7fc615
#
_cell.length_a   1.000
_cell.length_b   1.000
_cell.length_c   1.000
_cell.angle_alpha   90.00
_cell.angle_beta   90.00
_cell.angle_gamma   90.00
#
_symmetry.space_group_name_H-M   'P 1'
#
loop_
_entity.id
_entity.type
_entity.pdbx_description
1 polymer ?
#
loop_
_entity_poly.entity_id
_entity_poly.type
_entity_poly.pdbx_seq_one_letter_code
_entity_poly.pdbx_strand_id
1 'polypeptide(L)'
;MLHHDFRRLSNGNTIALAWEILPESVAVNVIGGYVDENSATHMYGDKIIEVDPKGNLVKEVRLWENLDFDQDQICFLENRKEWTHANSLDFTNDGDFLLSFRQTSTIGIVDNETGVYKWKWGPGKVSHQHNPNMLSNGNILLFDNGAHRRGINYSRLIEVNPSTDEIEWEYLGDPAMSFYSYNISNAERLPNGNTLVCEGAPGRLF
;
A
#
# COMPACT_ATOMS: atom_id res chain seq x y z
N MET A 1 -9.90 13.92 3.76
CA MET A 1 -9.59 14.22 2.35
C MET A 1 -9.41 12.88 1.63
N LEU A 2 -10.03 12.65 0.45
CA LEU A 2 -9.82 11.43 -0.34
C LEU A 2 -8.43 11.43 -0.99
N HIS A 3 -7.84 10.25 -1.15
CA HIS A 3 -6.56 10.09 -1.81
C HIS A 3 -6.42 8.70 -2.46
N HIS A 4 -5.46 8.57 -3.36
CA HIS A 4 -4.96 7.40 -4.07
C HIS A 4 -6.02 6.51 -4.71
N ASP A 5 -6.80 5.72 -3.95
CA ASP A 5 -7.55 4.62 -4.54
C ASP A 5 -8.98 4.50 -4.01
N PHE A 6 -9.85 3.89 -4.82
CA PHE A 6 -11.23 3.60 -4.49
C PHE A 6 -11.73 2.36 -5.22
N ARG A 7 -12.79 1.74 -4.71
CA ARG A 7 -13.49 0.63 -5.35
C ARG A 7 -15.00 0.86 -5.34
N ARG A 8 -15.63 0.57 -6.47
CA ARG A 8 -17.08 0.56 -6.57
C ARG A 8 -17.62 -0.81 -6.19
N LEU A 9 -18.53 -0.85 -5.24
CA LEU A 9 -19.17 -2.09 -4.76
C LEU A 9 -20.40 -2.45 -5.60
N SER A 10 -20.77 -3.74 -5.58
CA SER A 10 -21.93 -4.25 -6.29
C SER A 10 -23.28 -3.67 -5.80
N ASN A 11 -23.33 -3.23 -4.52
CA ASN A 11 -24.50 -2.55 -3.95
C ASN A 11 -24.62 -1.08 -4.38
N GLY A 12 -23.69 -0.59 -5.19
CA GLY A 12 -23.64 0.79 -5.65
C GLY A 12 -22.91 1.76 -4.72
N ASN A 13 -22.41 1.32 -3.56
CA ASN A 13 -21.58 2.13 -2.69
C ASN A 13 -20.15 2.26 -3.25
N THR A 14 -19.40 3.22 -2.75
CA THR A 14 -17.98 3.40 -3.08
C THR A 14 -17.17 3.34 -1.80
N ILE A 15 -16.15 2.49 -1.78
CA ILE A 15 -15.12 2.49 -0.75
C ILE A 15 -13.92 3.27 -1.27
N ALA A 16 -13.33 4.11 -0.41
CA ALA A 16 -12.18 4.94 -0.78
C ALA A 16 -11.22 5.13 0.39
N LEU A 17 -9.94 5.31 0.05
CA LEU A 17 -8.93 5.76 0.99
C LEU A 17 -9.11 7.24 1.32
N ALA A 18 -8.94 7.59 2.57
CA ALA A 18 -9.05 8.96 3.05
C ALA A 18 -8.02 9.23 4.16
N TRP A 19 -7.53 10.47 4.19
CA TRP A 19 -6.72 10.95 5.30
C TRP A 19 -7.58 11.58 6.39
N GLU A 20 -7.14 11.44 7.63
CA GLU A 20 -7.55 12.26 8.76
C GLU A 20 -6.33 12.76 9.54
N ILE A 21 -6.46 13.87 10.24
CA ILE A 21 -5.40 14.37 11.11
C ILE A 21 -5.34 13.47 12.34
N LEU A 22 -4.17 12.93 12.61
CA LEU A 22 -3.95 12.12 13.81
C LEU A 22 -4.03 12.98 15.07
N PRO A 23 -4.59 12.44 16.18
CA PRO A 23 -4.45 13.07 17.49
C PRO A 23 -2.96 13.29 17.82
N GLU A 24 -2.63 14.43 18.43
CA GLU A 24 -1.24 14.74 18.80
C GLU A 24 -0.64 13.66 19.71
N SER A 25 -1.44 13.09 20.62
CA SER A 25 -1.05 11.98 21.49
C SER A 25 -0.64 10.71 20.75
N VAL A 26 -1.08 10.54 19.52
CA VAL A 26 -0.66 9.43 18.61
C VAL A 26 0.57 9.87 17.81
N ALA A 27 0.49 11.01 17.15
CA ALA A 27 1.50 11.49 16.21
C ALA A 27 2.90 11.63 16.86
N VAL A 28 2.98 12.02 18.14
CA VAL A 28 4.26 12.17 18.87
C VAL A 28 4.98 10.84 19.10
N ASN A 29 4.24 9.71 19.10
CA ASN A 29 4.79 8.38 19.33
C ASN A 29 5.20 7.66 18.03
N VAL A 30 4.77 8.14 16.87
CA VAL A 30 5.16 7.55 15.59
C VAL A 30 6.66 7.66 15.39
N ILE A 31 7.33 6.56 15.05
CA ILE A 31 8.77 6.48 14.85
C ILE A 31 9.13 6.62 13.37
N GLY A 32 10.32 7.17 13.09
CA GLY A 32 10.86 7.29 11.73
C GLY A 32 10.47 8.58 11.02
N GLY A 33 10.83 8.66 9.73
CA GLY A 33 10.67 9.85 8.91
C GLY A 33 11.57 11.02 9.34
N TYR A 34 11.58 12.08 8.54
CA TYR A 34 12.29 13.32 8.86
C TYR A 34 11.31 14.51 8.90
N VAL A 35 11.73 15.57 9.59
CA VAL A 35 11.03 16.87 9.66
C VAL A 35 11.91 17.91 8.99
N ASP A 36 11.33 18.72 8.11
CA ASP A 36 11.95 19.86 7.45
C ASP A 36 11.03 21.10 7.52
N GLU A 37 11.45 22.18 6.89
CA GLU A 37 10.68 23.44 6.83
C GLU A 37 9.34 23.32 6.11
N ASN A 38 9.17 22.29 5.27
CA ASN A 38 7.95 21.97 4.52
C ASN A 38 7.08 20.93 5.23
N SER A 39 7.53 20.42 6.38
CA SER A 39 6.76 19.43 7.15
C SER A 39 5.47 20.05 7.66
N ALA A 40 4.38 19.31 7.54
CA ALA A 40 3.10 19.75 8.07
C ALA A 40 3.17 19.92 9.60
N THR A 41 2.36 20.86 10.11
CA THR A 41 2.21 21.07 11.57
C THR A 41 1.49 19.91 12.26
N HIS A 42 0.96 18.95 11.49
CA HIS A 42 0.23 17.78 11.96
C HIS A 42 0.54 16.60 11.04
N MET A 43 0.33 15.39 11.55
CA MET A 43 0.50 14.15 10.81
C MET A 43 -0.86 13.61 10.38
N TYR A 44 -0.92 13.04 9.18
CA TYR A 44 -2.10 12.33 8.69
C TYR A 44 -1.99 10.83 8.92
N GLY A 45 -3.12 10.22 9.28
CA GLY A 45 -3.32 8.78 9.28
C GLY A 45 -4.31 8.36 8.19
N ASP A 46 -4.18 7.13 7.74
CA ASP A 46 -5.05 6.56 6.71
C ASP A 46 -6.29 5.92 7.33
N LYS A 47 -7.42 6.12 6.65
CA LYS A 47 -8.69 5.44 6.93
C LYS A 47 -9.39 5.04 5.65
N ILE A 48 -10.29 4.10 5.76
CA ILE A 48 -11.21 3.71 4.70
C ILE A 48 -12.58 4.29 5.02
N ILE A 49 -13.23 4.84 4.01
CA ILE A 49 -14.64 5.25 4.11
C ILE A 49 -15.45 4.52 3.05
N GLU A 50 -16.69 4.17 3.40
CA GLU A 50 -17.72 3.74 2.47
C GLU A 50 -18.79 4.80 2.39
N VAL A 51 -19.16 5.18 1.17
CA VAL A 51 -20.24 6.16 0.91
C VAL A 51 -21.29 5.54 -0.02
N ASP A 52 -22.55 5.88 0.23
CA ASP A 52 -23.65 5.49 -0.63
C ASP A 52 -23.68 6.31 -1.94
N PRO A 53 -24.54 5.96 -2.94
CA PRO A 53 -24.64 6.72 -4.19
C PRO A 53 -25.09 8.18 -4.04
N LYS A 54 -25.59 8.56 -2.86
CA LYS A 54 -25.98 9.95 -2.54
C LYS A 54 -24.88 10.73 -1.85
N GLY A 55 -23.75 10.07 -1.52
CA GLY A 55 -22.60 10.66 -0.82
C GLY A 55 -22.72 10.63 0.71
N ASN A 56 -23.67 9.91 1.28
CA ASN A 56 -23.75 9.72 2.73
C ASN A 56 -22.70 8.72 3.19
N LEU A 57 -22.02 9.03 4.30
CA LEU A 57 -21.10 8.10 4.95
C LEU A 57 -21.87 6.91 5.52
N VAL A 58 -21.48 5.71 5.09
CA VAL A 58 -22.06 4.42 5.52
C VAL A 58 -21.18 3.75 6.56
N LYS A 59 -19.86 3.79 6.35
CA LYS A 59 -18.87 3.12 7.20
C LYS A 59 -17.55 3.88 7.21
N GLU A 60 -16.84 3.79 8.32
CA GLU A 60 -15.48 4.29 8.48
C GLU A 60 -14.64 3.27 9.24
N VAL A 61 -13.43 3.00 8.74
CA VAL A 61 -12.44 2.12 9.37
C VAL A 61 -11.12 2.88 9.47
N ARG A 62 -10.67 3.18 10.69
CA ARG A 62 -9.40 3.86 10.96
C ARG A 62 -8.27 2.84 11.00
N LEU A 63 -7.43 2.84 9.98
CA LEU A 63 -6.33 1.88 9.84
C LEU A 63 -5.24 2.10 10.89
N TRP A 64 -5.00 3.37 11.28
CA TRP A 64 -3.96 3.76 12.21
C TRP A 64 -4.21 3.33 13.66
N GLU A 65 -5.47 3.04 14.06
CA GLU A 65 -5.80 2.59 15.42
C GLU A 65 -5.23 1.21 15.75
N ASN A 66 -4.89 0.42 14.72
CA ASN A 66 -4.36 -0.93 14.84
C ASN A 66 -2.88 -1.05 14.39
N LEU A 67 -2.16 0.08 14.26
CA LEU A 67 -0.74 0.11 13.98
C LEU A 67 0.10 0.04 15.26
N ASP A 68 1.30 -0.51 15.12
CA ASP A 68 2.29 -0.62 16.18
C ASP A 68 3.43 0.38 15.94
N PHE A 69 3.76 1.21 16.94
CA PHE A 69 4.78 2.26 16.77
C PHE A 69 6.19 1.74 16.49
N ASP A 70 6.52 0.56 17.02
CA ASP A 70 7.85 -0.05 16.84
C ASP A 70 7.98 -0.82 15.54
N GLN A 71 6.88 -1.39 15.03
CA GLN A 71 6.90 -2.20 13.81
C GLN A 71 6.55 -1.36 12.56
N ASP A 72 5.59 -0.44 12.68
CA ASP A 72 5.07 0.34 11.56
C ASP A 72 5.80 1.71 11.46
N GLN A 73 7.13 1.69 11.48
CA GLN A 73 7.96 2.89 11.41
C GLN A 73 7.96 3.50 10.00
N ILE A 74 7.89 4.84 9.94
CA ILE A 74 8.07 5.57 8.69
C ILE A 74 9.52 5.38 8.19
N CYS A 75 9.70 5.12 6.89
CA CYS A 75 11.03 5.13 6.29
C CYS A 75 11.76 6.43 6.64
N PHE A 76 12.98 6.33 7.18
CA PHE A 76 13.75 7.49 7.66
C PHE A 76 14.11 8.50 6.57
N LEU A 77 13.94 8.15 5.30
CA LEU A 77 14.14 9.03 4.13
C LEU A 77 12.84 9.67 3.63
N GLU A 78 11.72 9.46 4.32
CA GLU A 78 10.42 10.06 4.00
C GLU A 78 10.04 11.16 5.00
N ASN A 79 9.23 12.13 4.53
CA ASN A 79 8.72 13.20 5.38
C ASN A 79 7.64 12.69 6.33
N ARG A 80 7.63 13.17 7.57
CA ARG A 80 6.65 12.81 8.62
C ARG A 80 5.26 13.43 8.45
N LYS A 81 4.86 13.79 7.26
CA LYS A 81 3.53 14.34 6.99
C LYS A 81 2.43 13.30 7.14
N GLU A 82 2.73 12.07 6.81
CA GLU A 82 1.80 10.92 6.80
C GLU A 82 2.45 9.75 7.50
N TRP A 83 1.67 8.94 8.24
CA TRP A 83 2.24 7.76 8.89
C TRP A 83 2.50 6.63 7.89
N THR A 84 1.48 6.17 7.19
CA THR A 84 1.59 4.96 6.35
C THR A 84 1.56 5.23 4.85
N HIS A 85 0.87 6.27 4.41
CA HIS A 85 0.66 6.59 3.00
C HIS A 85 0.07 5.38 2.26
N ALA A 86 -1.17 4.99 2.64
CA ALA A 86 -1.89 3.93 1.94
C ALA A 86 -2.10 4.32 0.48
N ASN A 87 -1.56 3.53 -0.47
CA ASN A 87 -1.51 3.91 -1.87
C ASN A 87 -2.26 2.95 -2.82
N SER A 88 -2.86 1.90 -2.30
CA SER A 88 -3.80 1.06 -3.04
C SER A 88 -4.76 0.32 -2.11
N LEU A 89 -5.92 0.00 -2.67
CA LEU A 89 -7.02 -0.70 -2.01
C LEU A 89 -7.55 -1.78 -2.95
N ASP A 90 -7.53 -3.02 -2.50
CA ASP A 90 -8.17 -4.16 -3.16
C ASP A 90 -8.87 -5.04 -2.13
N PHE A 91 -9.45 -6.15 -2.55
CA PHE A 91 -10.10 -7.11 -1.68
C PHE A 91 -9.46 -8.48 -1.80
N THR A 92 -9.40 -9.20 -0.69
CA THR A 92 -9.12 -10.63 -0.69
C THR A 92 -10.35 -11.41 -1.19
N ASN A 93 -10.16 -12.70 -1.48
CA ASN A 93 -11.27 -13.58 -1.87
C ASN A 93 -12.34 -13.71 -0.76
N ASP A 94 -11.97 -13.48 0.50
CA ASP A 94 -12.86 -13.51 1.67
C ASP A 94 -13.53 -12.15 1.96
N GLY A 95 -13.21 -11.12 1.18
CA GLY A 95 -13.79 -9.79 1.29
C GLY A 95 -13.08 -8.85 2.28
N ASP A 96 -11.95 -9.24 2.83
CA ASP A 96 -11.10 -8.36 3.63
C ASP A 96 -10.38 -7.33 2.73
N PHE A 97 -9.94 -6.20 3.31
CA PHE A 97 -9.15 -5.25 2.57
C PHE A 97 -7.72 -5.75 2.33
N LEU A 98 -7.24 -5.64 1.10
CA LEU A 98 -5.84 -5.80 0.75
C LEU A 98 -5.25 -4.41 0.47
N LEU A 99 -4.27 -4.00 1.27
CA LEU A 99 -3.74 -2.64 1.29
C LEU A 99 -2.22 -2.62 1.09
N SER A 100 -1.72 -1.54 0.50
CA SER A 100 -0.30 -1.20 0.45
C SER A 100 -0.04 0.08 1.20
N PHE A 101 0.95 0.07 2.09
CA PHE A 101 1.41 1.18 2.91
C PHE A 101 2.83 1.57 2.51
N ARG A 102 2.95 2.63 1.70
CA ARG A 102 4.18 3.01 1.03
C ARG A 102 5.29 3.40 2.02
N GLN A 103 4.99 4.25 2.99
CA GLN A 103 6.02 4.80 3.87
C GLN A 103 6.57 3.80 4.87
N THR A 104 5.80 2.77 5.20
CA THR A 104 6.22 1.68 6.08
C THR A 104 6.74 0.46 5.32
N SER A 105 6.68 0.50 3.96
CA SER A 105 7.04 -0.63 3.09
C SER A 105 6.29 -1.92 3.46
N THR A 106 5.01 -1.81 3.75
CA THR A 106 4.15 -2.89 4.23
C THR A 106 2.99 -3.13 3.27
N ILE A 107 2.63 -4.39 3.06
CA ILE A 107 1.32 -4.79 2.56
C ILE A 107 0.56 -5.49 3.67
N GLY A 108 -0.76 -5.34 3.72
CA GLY A 108 -1.58 -5.88 4.80
C GLY A 108 -2.93 -6.40 4.33
N ILE A 109 -3.35 -7.51 4.95
CA ILE A 109 -4.74 -7.96 4.91
C ILE A 109 -5.40 -7.46 6.19
N VAL A 110 -6.45 -6.68 6.05
CA VAL A 110 -7.13 -5.99 7.13
C VAL A 110 -8.60 -6.41 7.15
N ASP A 111 -9.06 -6.84 8.31
CA ASP A 111 -10.47 -7.17 8.53
C ASP A 111 -11.34 -5.97 8.17
N ASN A 112 -12.29 -6.18 7.26
CA ASN A 112 -13.05 -5.09 6.69
C ASN A 112 -14.04 -4.44 7.65
N GLU A 113 -14.39 -5.10 8.76
CA GLU A 113 -15.32 -4.56 9.77
C GLU A 113 -14.59 -3.86 10.92
N THR A 114 -13.49 -4.44 11.38
CA THR A 114 -12.81 -4.01 12.62
C THR A 114 -11.56 -3.18 12.37
N GLY A 115 -10.97 -3.25 11.17
CA GLY A 115 -9.69 -2.62 10.85
C GLY A 115 -8.47 -3.36 11.44
N VAL A 116 -8.68 -4.52 12.06
CA VAL A 116 -7.59 -5.33 12.62
C VAL A 116 -6.79 -6.01 11.52
N TYR A 117 -5.47 -5.93 11.60
CA TYR A 117 -4.57 -6.59 10.65
C TYR A 117 -4.56 -8.09 10.89
N LYS A 118 -5.03 -8.88 9.93
CA LYS A 118 -4.97 -10.34 9.90
C LYS A 118 -3.60 -10.84 9.45
N TRP A 119 -2.93 -10.05 8.61
CA TRP A 119 -1.60 -10.35 8.08
C TRP A 119 -0.90 -9.04 7.69
N LYS A 120 0.41 -8.96 7.95
CA LYS A 120 1.31 -7.90 7.48
C LYS A 120 2.60 -8.51 6.97
N TRP A 121 3.08 -7.98 5.84
CA TRP A 121 4.32 -8.43 5.22
C TRP A 121 5.00 -7.27 4.49
N GLY A 122 6.33 -7.30 4.38
CA GLY A 122 7.02 -6.33 3.55
C GLY A 122 8.26 -5.69 4.13
N PRO A 123 8.29 -5.21 5.41
CA PRO A 123 9.47 -4.55 5.94
C PRO A 123 10.74 -5.35 5.75
N GLY A 124 11.76 -4.72 5.09
CA GLY A 124 13.02 -5.38 4.73
C GLY A 124 12.98 -6.31 3.51
N LYS A 125 11.79 -6.63 3.00
CA LYS A 125 11.60 -7.48 1.81
C LYS A 125 11.23 -6.67 0.57
N VAL A 126 10.39 -5.62 0.72
CA VAL A 126 10.03 -4.67 -0.33
C VAL A 126 10.38 -3.25 0.07
N SER A 127 10.26 -2.31 -0.86
CA SER A 127 10.54 -0.91 -0.59
C SER A 127 9.65 0.01 -1.42
N HIS A 128 8.74 0.74 -0.74
CA HIS A 128 7.84 1.73 -1.32
C HIS A 128 6.91 1.17 -2.42
N GLN A 129 6.45 -0.06 -2.23
CA GLN A 129 5.65 -0.83 -3.17
C GLN A 129 4.28 -0.19 -3.47
N HIS A 130 3.66 -0.63 -4.55
CA HIS A 130 2.34 -0.21 -5.00
C HIS A 130 1.52 -1.41 -5.46
N ASN A 131 0.21 -1.23 -5.40
CA ASN A 131 -0.80 -2.02 -6.09
C ASN A 131 -0.73 -3.53 -5.87
N PRO A 132 -0.79 -4.03 -4.62
CA PRO A 132 -1.02 -5.45 -4.38
C PRO A 132 -2.41 -5.86 -4.90
N ASN A 133 -2.44 -6.96 -5.65
CA ASN A 133 -3.66 -7.55 -6.21
C ASN A 133 -3.78 -9.00 -5.75
N MET A 134 -4.96 -9.39 -5.29
CA MET A 134 -5.25 -10.80 -4.97
C MET A 134 -5.41 -11.61 -6.25
N LEU A 135 -4.61 -12.66 -6.38
CA LEU A 135 -4.71 -13.61 -7.48
C LEU A 135 -5.70 -14.74 -7.16
N SER A 136 -6.21 -15.41 -8.20
CA SER A 136 -7.16 -16.51 -8.05
C SER A 136 -6.60 -17.72 -7.29
N ASN A 137 -5.27 -17.89 -7.24
CA ASN A 137 -4.59 -18.94 -6.47
C ASN A 137 -4.40 -18.55 -4.98
N GLY A 138 -4.81 -17.36 -4.57
CA GLY A 138 -4.66 -16.85 -3.21
C GLY A 138 -3.32 -16.13 -2.95
N ASN A 139 -2.44 -16.04 -3.92
CA ASN A 139 -1.21 -15.26 -3.83
C ASN A 139 -1.48 -13.78 -4.12
N ILE A 140 -0.55 -12.92 -3.76
CA ILE A 140 -0.62 -11.48 -3.93
C ILE A 140 0.46 -11.04 -4.93
N LEU A 141 0.04 -10.49 -6.08
CA LEU A 141 0.94 -9.85 -7.06
C LEU A 141 1.08 -8.38 -6.69
N LEU A 142 2.31 -7.84 -6.70
CA LEU A 142 2.55 -6.42 -6.43
C LEU A 142 3.74 -5.86 -7.21
N PHE A 143 3.77 -4.54 -7.34
CA PHE A 143 4.89 -3.77 -7.89
C PHE A 143 5.77 -3.28 -6.74
N ASP A 144 6.96 -3.88 -6.56
CA ASP A 144 7.95 -3.42 -5.60
C ASP A 144 8.84 -2.36 -6.26
N ASN A 145 8.58 -1.09 -5.95
CA ASN A 145 9.28 0.03 -6.58
C ASN A 145 10.77 0.05 -6.28
N GLY A 146 11.17 -0.38 -5.09
CA GLY A 146 12.58 -0.43 -4.70
C GLY A 146 13.21 0.93 -4.42
N ALA A 147 12.41 2.01 -4.26
CA ALA A 147 12.89 3.29 -3.80
C ALA A 147 13.41 3.17 -2.35
N HIS A 148 14.53 3.82 -2.04
CA HIS A 148 15.20 3.74 -0.72
C HIS A 148 15.69 2.32 -0.34
N ARG A 149 15.73 1.39 -1.28
CA ARG A 149 16.33 0.06 -1.08
C ARG A 149 17.81 0.20 -0.75
N ARG A 150 18.31 -0.62 0.16
CA ARG A 150 19.75 -0.69 0.44
C ARG A 150 20.50 -1.16 -0.81
N GLY A 151 21.52 -0.43 -1.23
CA GLY A 151 22.33 -0.72 -2.39
C GLY A 151 21.79 -0.08 -3.66
N ILE A 152 21.58 -0.86 -4.73
CA ILE A 152 21.12 -0.36 -6.02
C ILE A 152 19.59 -0.32 -6.05
N ASN A 153 19.03 0.81 -6.46
CA ASN A 153 17.60 0.93 -6.68
C ASN A 153 17.19 0.27 -8.00
N TYR A 154 16.22 -0.61 -7.95
CA TYR A 154 15.54 -1.22 -9.09
C TYR A 154 14.14 -1.63 -8.68
N SER A 155 13.24 -1.70 -9.62
CA SER A 155 11.90 -2.23 -9.40
C SER A 155 11.85 -3.71 -9.76
N ARG A 156 10.85 -4.39 -9.22
CA ARG A 156 10.52 -5.76 -9.56
C ARG A 156 9.04 -6.02 -9.38
N LEU A 157 8.53 -7.02 -10.06
CA LEU A 157 7.24 -7.59 -9.74
C LEU A 157 7.46 -8.83 -8.89
N ILE A 158 6.64 -9.01 -7.89
CA ILE A 158 6.70 -10.22 -7.06
C ILE A 158 5.30 -10.77 -6.82
N GLU A 159 5.22 -12.08 -6.68
CA GLU A 159 4.05 -12.81 -6.23
C GLU A 159 4.37 -13.46 -4.90
N VAL A 160 3.60 -13.11 -3.87
CA VAL A 160 3.82 -13.55 -2.48
C VAL A 160 2.68 -14.43 -2.04
N ASN A 161 3.00 -15.55 -1.40
CA ASN A 161 2.03 -16.42 -0.76
C ASN A 161 1.81 -15.96 0.70
N PRO A 162 0.65 -15.42 1.06
CA PRO A 162 0.40 -14.92 2.41
C PRO A 162 0.31 -16.01 3.47
N SER A 163 0.20 -17.30 3.08
CA SER A 163 0.16 -18.42 4.03
C SER A 163 1.55 -18.90 4.44
N THR A 164 2.58 -18.64 3.61
CA THR A 164 3.96 -19.09 3.85
C THR A 164 4.94 -17.93 4.03
N ASP A 165 4.53 -16.69 3.70
CA ASP A 165 5.37 -15.50 3.64
C ASP A 165 6.51 -15.56 2.60
N GLU A 166 6.42 -16.48 1.64
CA GLU A 166 7.45 -16.71 0.61
C GLU A 166 7.09 -16.01 -0.70
N ILE A 167 8.13 -15.52 -1.40
CA ILE A 167 8.01 -15.02 -2.78
C ILE A 167 8.05 -16.24 -3.71
N GLU A 168 6.94 -16.52 -4.39
CA GLU A 168 6.81 -17.66 -5.30
C GLU A 168 7.19 -17.34 -6.75
N TRP A 169 7.13 -16.06 -7.12
CA TRP A 169 7.51 -15.60 -8.45
C TRP A 169 8.09 -14.19 -8.40
N GLU A 170 9.05 -13.92 -9.26
CA GLU A 170 9.68 -12.62 -9.41
C GLU A 170 9.99 -12.31 -10.88
N TYR A 171 9.80 -11.05 -11.27
CA TYR A 171 10.29 -10.50 -12.53
C TYR A 171 11.25 -9.35 -12.26
N LEU A 172 12.40 -9.39 -12.91
CA LEU A 172 13.45 -8.36 -12.85
C LEU A 172 13.79 -7.86 -14.26
N GLY A 173 14.25 -6.62 -14.36
CA GLY A 173 14.92 -6.15 -15.57
C GLY A 173 16.28 -6.85 -15.78
N ASP A 174 16.76 -6.84 -17.02
CA ASP A 174 18.12 -7.29 -17.34
C ASP A 174 18.87 -6.20 -18.11
N PRO A 175 19.87 -5.53 -17.49
CA PRO A 175 20.24 -5.60 -16.07
C PRO A 175 19.10 -5.08 -15.15
N ALA A 176 19.10 -5.44 -13.85
CA ALA A 176 18.02 -5.10 -12.92
C ALA A 176 17.63 -3.61 -12.93
N MET A 177 18.60 -2.71 -13.04
CA MET A 177 18.41 -1.26 -13.12
C MET A 177 17.67 -0.79 -14.37
N SER A 178 17.51 -1.62 -15.41
CA SER A 178 16.75 -1.28 -16.63
C SER A 178 15.24 -1.23 -16.40
N PHE A 179 14.79 -1.69 -15.23
CA PHE A 179 13.41 -1.65 -14.77
C PHE A 179 13.36 -0.91 -13.44
N TYR A 180 13.01 0.39 -13.49
CA TYR A 180 12.95 1.22 -12.29
C TYR A 180 11.91 2.33 -12.38
N SER A 181 10.93 2.26 -11.52
CA SER A 181 9.96 3.31 -11.25
C SER A 181 9.94 3.59 -9.74
N TYR A 182 10.46 4.73 -9.32
CA TYR A 182 10.63 5.08 -7.91
C TYR A 182 9.31 5.33 -7.17
N ASN A 183 8.22 5.57 -7.91
CA ASN A 183 6.87 5.80 -7.38
C ASN A 183 5.82 5.28 -8.35
N ILE A 184 4.53 5.38 -7.96
CA ILE A 184 3.38 4.91 -8.75
C ILE A 184 3.61 3.49 -9.30
N SER A 185 2.98 3.12 -10.41
CA SER A 185 3.14 1.81 -11.08
C SER A 185 2.13 0.77 -10.65
N ASN A 186 1.96 -0.20 -11.53
CA ASN A 186 0.96 -1.26 -11.38
C ASN A 186 1.40 -2.51 -12.13
N ALA A 187 0.92 -3.67 -11.70
CA ALA A 187 1.01 -4.92 -12.42
C ALA A 187 -0.32 -5.67 -12.31
N GLU A 188 -0.78 -6.27 -13.41
CA GLU A 188 -2.02 -7.04 -13.46
C GLU A 188 -1.76 -8.39 -14.13
N ARG A 189 -2.19 -9.48 -13.49
CA ARG A 189 -2.16 -10.82 -14.10
C ARG A 189 -3.36 -10.99 -15.02
N LEU A 190 -3.08 -11.14 -16.31
CA LEU A 190 -4.10 -11.31 -17.32
C LEU A 190 -4.67 -12.74 -17.35
N PRO A 191 -5.89 -12.98 -17.90
CA PRO A 191 -6.49 -14.30 -17.97
C PRO A 191 -5.69 -15.34 -18.76
N ASN A 192 -4.80 -14.90 -19.67
CA ASN A 192 -3.92 -15.78 -20.44
C ASN A 192 -2.63 -16.15 -19.70
N GLY A 193 -2.47 -15.73 -18.45
CA GLY A 193 -1.29 -15.96 -17.62
C GLY A 193 -0.15 -14.96 -17.79
N ASN A 194 -0.23 -14.05 -18.77
CA ASN A 194 0.73 -12.95 -18.90
C ASN A 194 0.53 -11.90 -17.81
N THR A 195 1.55 -11.08 -17.57
CA THR A 195 1.44 -9.94 -16.65
C THR A 195 1.56 -8.64 -17.45
N LEU A 196 0.53 -7.80 -17.38
CA LEU A 196 0.58 -6.44 -17.90
C LEU A 196 1.26 -5.55 -16.87
N VAL A 197 2.25 -4.78 -17.29
CA VAL A 197 3.04 -3.93 -16.40
C VAL A 197 2.91 -2.47 -16.82
N CYS A 198 2.56 -1.62 -15.86
CA CYS A 198 2.66 -0.17 -15.98
C CYS A 198 3.86 0.30 -15.16
N GLU A 199 4.97 0.58 -15.83
CA GLU A 199 6.14 1.22 -15.23
C GLU A 199 5.92 2.74 -15.27
N GLY A 200 5.38 3.27 -14.17
CA GLY A 200 4.72 4.57 -14.17
C GLY A 200 5.66 5.75 -14.38
N ALA A 201 6.80 5.83 -13.67
CA ALA A 201 7.70 6.98 -13.75
C ALA A 201 8.26 7.22 -15.16
N PRO A 202 8.73 6.20 -15.94
CA PRO A 202 9.12 6.38 -17.34
C PRO A 202 7.93 6.37 -18.32
N GLY A 203 6.70 6.05 -17.89
CA GLY A 203 5.51 6.01 -18.73
C GLY A 203 5.49 4.83 -19.72
N ARG A 204 5.95 3.66 -19.31
CA ARG A 204 6.04 2.46 -20.15
C ARG A 204 5.01 1.42 -19.79
N LEU A 205 4.34 0.85 -20.80
CA LEU A 205 3.46 -0.32 -20.69
C LEU A 205 4.06 -1.49 -21.47
N PHE A 206 4.05 -2.69 -20.91
CA PHE A 206 4.52 -3.91 -21.57
C PHE A 206 3.92 -5.17 -20.94
#